data_57e320be38bea68c90c700b82adc3f07
#
_entry.id   57e320be38bea68c90c700b82adc3f07
#
_cell.length_a   1.000
_cell.length_b   1.000
_cell.length_c   1.000
_cell.angle_alpha   90.00
_cell.angle_beta   90.00
_cell.angle_gamma   90.00
#
_symmetry.space_group_name_H-M   'P 1'
#
loop_
_entity.id
_entity.type
_entity.pdbx_description
1 polymer ?
#
loop_
_entity_poly.entity_id
_entity_poly.type
_entity_poly.pdbx_seq_one_letter_code
_entity_poly.pdbx_strand_id
1 'polypeptide(L)'
;MNKNLLILCDSAYGTVAKEIALSMGCFGKVDVLNQYFGISETEGDFHEISVGKLEDYENFAGAYSYAVAAFEDSHTRLAWSDKLIEAGFAIISLVSPKAYVSPSAQINQGCIIEPLVGVNSNVSVGACSIIKMGALINHNSVVAEGCCCENYSIIKTGAYVEPHRIVEMRRTIESYEEAQRIRQEYN
;
A
#
# COMPACT_ATOMS: atom_id res chain seq x y z
N MET A 1 3.30 24.65 -1.16
CA MET A 1 3.88 23.32 -1.41
C MET A 1 3.38 22.86 -2.77
N ASN A 2 4.27 22.37 -3.64
CA ASN A 2 3.82 21.70 -4.83
C ASN A 2 3.11 20.39 -4.43
N LYS A 3 2.13 19.97 -5.23
CA LYS A 3 1.38 18.73 -4.96
C LYS A 3 1.88 17.57 -5.83
N ASN A 4 3.19 17.53 -6.10
CA ASN A 4 3.76 16.47 -6.93
C ASN A 4 4.07 15.24 -6.07
N LEU A 5 3.77 14.07 -6.62
CA LEU A 5 3.96 12.76 -6.00
C LEU A 5 5.04 11.97 -6.74
N LEU A 6 5.99 11.43 -6.00
CA LEU A 6 6.99 10.48 -6.47
C LEU A 6 6.65 9.08 -5.96
N ILE A 7 6.58 8.11 -6.86
CA ILE A 7 6.34 6.70 -6.54
C ILE A 7 7.63 5.92 -6.77
N LEU A 8 8.08 5.15 -5.79
CA LEU A 8 9.22 4.26 -5.91
C LEU A 8 8.74 2.82 -6.00
N CYS A 9 9.25 2.05 -6.97
CA CYS A 9 8.89 0.64 -7.15
C CYS A 9 10.00 -0.17 -7.80
N ASP A 10 9.89 -1.50 -7.70
CA ASP A 10 10.78 -2.49 -8.33
C ASP A 10 10.04 -3.45 -9.27
N SER A 11 8.75 -3.22 -9.51
CA SER A 11 7.89 -4.12 -10.26
C SER A 11 6.79 -3.37 -11.01
N ALA A 12 5.95 -4.11 -11.72
CA ALA A 12 4.72 -3.63 -12.37
C ALA A 12 3.75 -2.95 -11.41
N TYR A 13 3.87 -3.21 -10.12
CA TYR A 13 2.99 -2.62 -9.11
C TYR A 13 3.07 -1.09 -9.08
N GLY A 14 4.19 -0.53 -9.53
CA GLY A 14 4.32 0.92 -9.76
C GLY A 14 3.26 1.51 -10.68
N THR A 15 2.84 0.75 -11.72
CA THR A 15 1.74 1.17 -12.61
C THR A 15 0.41 1.25 -11.86
N VAL A 16 0.10 0.23 -11.06
CA VAL A 16 -1.12 0.21 -10.23
C VAL A 16 -1.14 1.41 -9.27
N ALA A 17 -0.04 1.64 -8.58
CA ALA A 17 0.08 2.79 -7.66
C ALA A 17 -0.09 4.13 -8.40
N LYS A 18 0.51 4.28 -9.60
CA LYS A 18 0.37 5.48 -10.43
C LYS A 18 -1.07 5.72 -10.88
N GLU A 19 -1.77 4.68 -11.33
CA GLU A 19 -3.17 4.79 -11.75
C GLU A 19 -4.09 5.17 -10.58
N ILE A 20 -3.87 4.61 -9.39
CA ILE A 20 -4.59 5.02 -8.18
C ILE A 20 -4.33 6.50 -7.89
N ALA A 21 -3.06 6.92 -7.86
CA ALA A 21 -2.68 8.30 -7.60
C ALA A 21 -3.33 9.28 -8.59
N LEU A 22 -3.32 8.95 -9.88
CA LEU A 22 -3.97 9.76 -10.92
C LEU A 22 -5.50 9.83 -10.71
N SER A 23 -6.11 8.71 -10.32
CA SER A 23 -7.56 8.65 -10.06
C SER A 23 -7.99 9.49 -8.85
N MET A 24 -7.09 9.74 -7.89
CA MET A 24 -7.35 10.62 -6.74
C MET A 24 -7.52 12.10 -7.15
N GLY A 25 -6.96 12.52 -8.29
CA GLY A 25 -7.15 13.87 -8.86
C GLY A 25 -6.62 15.02 -8.00
N CYS A 26 -5.77 14.74 -7.02
CA CYS A 26 -5.28 15.75 -6.05
C CYS A 26 -3.80 16.13 -6.25
N PHE A 27 -3.08 15.45 -7.15
CA PHE A 27 -1.68 15.70 -7.44
C PHE A 27 -1.49 16.52 -8.70
N GLY A 28 -0.50 17.43 -8.69
CA GLY A 28 -0.12 18.21 -9.87
C GLY A 28 0.66 17.40 -10.90
N LYS A 29 1.52 16.50 -10.40
CA LYS A 29 2.34 15.59 -11.19
C LYS A 29 2.51 14.27 -10.44
N VAL A 30 2.52 13.14 -11.16
CA VAL A 30 2.76 11.81 -10.61
C VAL A 30 3.80 11.11 -11.47
N ASP A 31 4.99 10.89 -10.91
CA ASP A 31 6.08 10.19 -11.58
C ASP A 31 6.53 8.98 -10.79
N VAL A 32 7.22 8.08 -11.48
CA VAL A 32 7.71 6.80 -10.94
C VAL A 32 9.22 6.73 -11.08
N LEU A 33 9.91 6.29 -10.04
CA LEU A 33 11.27 5.79 -10.11
C LEU A 33 11.27 4.28 -10.02
N ASN A 34 12.06 3.62 -10.88
CA ASN A 34 12.13 2.17 -10.95
C ASN A 34 13.58 1.70 -11.04
N GLN A 35 13.91 0.60 -10.37
CA GLN A 35 15.27 0.02 -10.40
C GLN A 35 15.70 -0.43 -11.80
N TYR A 36 14.75 -0.74 -12.68
CA TYR A 36 15.01 -1.20 -14.05
C TYR A 36 15.05 -0.07 -15.09
N PHE A 37 14.98 1.18 -14.68
CA PHE A 37 15.03 2.31 -15.61
C PHE A 37 16.31 2.30 -16.45
N GLY A 38 16.15 2.33 -17.78
CA GLY A 38 17.27 2.30 -18.73
C GLY A 38 17.84 0.91 -19.04
N ILE A 39 17.26 -0.19 -18.50
CA ILE A 39 17.67 -1.56 -18.84
C ILE A 39 16.79 -2.06 -19.98
N SER A 40 17.37 -2.28 -21.18
CA SER A 40 16.63 -2.57 -22.42
C SER A 40 16.19 -4.04 -22.59
N GLU A 41 16.52 -4.94 -21.65
CA GLU A 41 16.35 -6.39 -21.84
C GLU A 41 15.13 -6.99 -21.12
N THR A 42 14.34 -6.20 -20.42
CA THR A 42 13.10 -6.69 -19.80
C THR A 42 11.93 -6.47 -20.75
N GLU A 43 11.37 -7.54 -21.29
CA GLU A 43 10.08 -7.52 -22.00
C GLU A 43 8.99 -7.07 -21.01
N GLY A 44 8.56 -5.84 -21.13
CA GLY A 44 7.47 -5.27 -20.33
C GLY A 44 7.51 -3.75 -20.31
N ASP A 45 6.36 -3.12 -20.43
CA ASP A 45 6.13 -1.67 -20.57
C ASP A 45 6.53 -0.82 -19.35
N PHE A 46 7.39 -1.33 -18.45
CA PHE A 46 7.81 -0.64 -17.22
C PHE A 46 8.69 0.58 -17.47
N HIS A 47 9.35 0.62 -18.63
CA HIS A 47 10.22 1.75 -19.01
C HIS A 47 9.43 3.02 -19.31
N GLU A 48 8.22 2.88 -19.84
CA GLU A 48 7.42 4.03 -20.28
C GLU A 48 6.84 4.86 -19.11
N ILE A 49 6.72 4.27 -17.92
CA ILE A 49 6.12 4.97 -16.77
C ILE A 49 7.14 5.64 -15.86
N SER A 50 8.41 5.24 -15.91
CA SER A 50 9.45 5.73 -15.00
C SER A 50 10.28 6.87 -15.61
N VAL A 51 10.67 7.81 -14.76
CA VAL A 51 11.43 9.01 -15.12
C VAL A 51 12.88 8.96 -14.64
N GLY A 52 13.29 7.91 -13.94
CA GLY A 52 14.64 7.73 -13.41
C GLY A 52 14.79 6.45 -12.58
N LYS A 53 16.01 6.24 -12.08
CA LYS A 53 16.35 5.11 -11.21
C LYS A 53 15.95 5.36 -9.76
N LEU A 54 15.75 4.29 -9.00
CA LEU A 54 15.47 4.38 -7.55
C LEU A 54 16.54 5.18 -6.80
N GLU A 55 17.81 4.95 -7.13
CA GLU A 55 18.97 5.55 -6.46
C GLU A 55 18.99 7.09 -6.59
N ASP A 56 18.32 7.63 -7.61
CA ASP A 56 18.28 9.07 -7.89
C ASP A 56 17.24 9.82 -7.06
N TYR A 57 16.51 9.16 -6.16
CA TYR A 57 15.34 9.72 -5.45
C TYR A 57 15.63 11.05 -4.74
N GLU A 58 16.82 11.23 -4.16
CA GLU A 58 17.21 12.46 -3.49
C GLU A 58 17.25 13.67 -4.44
N ASN A 59 17.58 13.45 -5.72
CA ASN A 59 17.61 14.49 -6.74
C ASN A 59 16.20 15.05 -7.04
N PHE A 60 15.15 14.34 -6.62
CA PHE A 60 13.76 14.74 -6.79
C PHE A 60 13.21 15.51 -5.58
N ALA A 61 13.95 15.55 -4.45
CA ALA A 61 13.57 16.34 -3.30
C ALA A 61 13.44 17.83 -3.68
N GLY A 62 12.39 18.49 -3.21
CA GLY A 62 12.08 19.87 -3.60
C GLY A 62 11.24 20.02 -4.86
N ALA A 63 11.36 19.16 -5.86
CA ALA A 63 10.46 19.09 -7.02
C ALA A 63 9.18 18.28 -6.70
N TYR A 64 9.27 17.35 -5.75
CA TYR A 64 8.17 16.53 -5.26
C TYR A 64 8.05 16.69 -3.74
N SER A 65 6.86 17.01 -3.26
CA SER A 65 6.61 17.15 -1.80
C SER A 65 6.15 15.84 -1.19
N TYR A 66 5.57 14.96 -1.97
CA TYR A 66 4.99 13.70 -1.51
C TYR A 66 5.70 12.50 -2.14
N ALA A 67 5.79 11.42 -1.38
CA ALA A 67 6.27 10.15 -1.89
C ALA A 67 5.50 8.96 -1.33
N VAL A 68 5.57 7.83 -2.04
CA VAL A 68 5.09 6.53 -1.60
C VAL A 68 6.01 5.43 -2.13
N ALA A 69 6.30 4.44 -1.28
CA ALA A 69 7.04 3.25 -1.64
C ALA A 69 6.05 2.14 -2.04
N ALA A 70 6.09 1.70 -3.30
CA ALA A 70 5.17 0.73 -3.89
C ALA A 70 5.88 -0.60 -4.18
N PHE A 71 6.55 -1.16 -3.17
CA PHE A 71 7.22 -2.46 -3.23
C PHE A 71 6.30 -3.55 -2.68
N GLU A 72 6.31 -4.72 -3.30
CA GLU A 72 5.51 -5.85 -2.79
C GLU A 72 6.12 -6.45 -1.53
N ASP A 73 7.46 -6.51 -1.42
CA ASP A 73 8.14 -6.89 -0.19
C ASP A 73 7.96 -5.84 0.90
N SER A 74 7.45 -6.27 2.05
CA SER A 74 7.07 -5.36 3.13
C SER A 74 8.26 -4.69 3.81
N HIS A 75 9.37 -5.41 3.99
CA HIS A 75 10.58 -4.86 4.61
C HIS A 75 11.24 -3.83 3.69
N THR A 76 11.33 -4.12 2.41
CA THR A 76 11.79 -3.19 1.38
C THR A 76 10.92 -1.94 1.36
N ARG A 77 9.60 -2.09 1.39
CA ARG A 77 8.64 -0.97 1.38
C ARG A 77 8.79 -0.05 2.59
N LEU A 78 8.93 -0.61 3.78
CA LEU A 78 9.17 0.18 5.00
C LEU A 78 10.53 0.88 4.95
N ALA A 79 11.60 0.15 4.61
CA ALA A 79 12.94 0.72 4.52
C ALA A 79 13.04 1.88 3.51
N TRP A 80 12.35 1.78 2.36
CA TRP A 80 12.28 2.89 1.42
C TRP A 80 11.43 4.06 1.92
N SER A 81 10.36 3.78 2.66
CA SER A 81 9.56 4.85 3.29
C SER A 81 10.38 5.65 4.29
N ASP A 82 11.22 4.99 5.10
CA ASP A 82 12.13 5.67 6.04
C ASP A 82 13.16 6.55 5.31
N LYS A 83 13.81 6.02 4.26
CA LYS A 83 14.75 6.80 3.42
C LYS A 83 14.08 8.03 2.79
N LEU A 84 12.85 7.89 2.33
CA LEU A 84 12.10 9.02 1.77
C LEU A 84 11.78 10.08 2.82
N ILE A 85 11.45 9.67 4.05
CA ILE A 85 11.25 10.60 5.18
C ILE A 85 12.55 11.36 5.47
N GLU A 86 13.68 10.66 5.57
CA GLU A 86 15.02 11.25 5.81
C GLU A 86 15.40 12.25 4.71
N ALA A 87 15.02 11.98 3.45
CA ALA A 87 15.23 12.89 2.33
C ALA A 87 14.25 14.07 2.28
N GLY A 88 13.31 14.14 3.23
CA GLY A 88 12.39 15.27 3.39
C GLY A 88 11.06 15.16 2.63
N PHE A 89 10.73 14.00 2.10
CA PHE A 89 9.40 13.76 1.51
C PHE A 89 8.34 13.53 2.58
N ALA A 90 7.13 14.01 2.35
CA ALA A 90 5.97 13.62 3.13
C ALA A 90 5.41 12.29 2.58
N ILE A 91 5.43 11.24 3.41
CA ILE A 91 4.85 9.95 3.02
C ILE A 91 3.33 10.03 3.10
N ILE A 92 2.68 9.67 2.01
CA ILE A 92 1.22 9.68 1.90
C ILE A 92 0.68 8.29 1.58
N SER A 93 -0.61 8.10 1.84
CA SER A 93 -1.32 6.90 1.41
C SER A 93 -2.07 7.15 0.11
N LEU A 94 -2.05 6.16 -0.77
CA LEU A 94 -2.86 6.14 -1.99
C LEU A 94 -4.16 5.39 -1.69
N VAL A 95 -5.27 6.09 -1.74
CA VAL A 95 -6.60 5.49 -1.51
C VAL A 95 -7.45 5.66 -2.76
N SER A 96 -7.78 4.58 -3.42
CA SER A 96 -8.63 4.62 -4.60
C SER A 96 -9.97 5.28 -4.29
N PRO A 97 -10.44 6.24 -5.09
CA PRO A 97 -11.78 6.79 -4.97
C PRO A 97 -12.90 5.75 -5.15
N LYS A 98 -12.57 4.56 -5.66
CA LYS A 98 -13.49 3.42 -5.80
C LYS A 98 -13.45 2.47 -4.62
N ALA A 99 -12.63 2.73 -3.60
CA ALA A 99 -12.66 2.01 -2.34
C ALA A 99 -13.70 2.65 -1.40
N TYR A 100 -14.32 1.82 -0.58
CA TYR A 100 -15.08 2.31 0.56
C TYR A 100 -14.19 2.34 1.81
N VAL A 101 -14.00 3.49 2.39
CA VAL A 101 -13.31 3.65 3.66
C VAL A 101 -14.26 4.37 4.62
N SER A 102 -14.62 3.70 5.73
CA SER A 102 -15.49 4.27 6.74
C SER A 102 -14.86 5.53 7.34
N PRO A 103 -15.66 6.57 7.64
CA PRO A 103 -15.16 7.79 8.28
C PRO A 103 -14.48 7.57 9.64
N SER A 104 -14.78 6.48 10.33
CA SER A 104 -14.15 6.10 11.60
C SER A 104 -12.93 5.19 11.44
N ALA A 105 -12.61 4.76 10.21
CA ALA A 105 -11.41 3.99 9.95
C ALA A 105 -10.17 4.87 9.94
N GLN A 106 -9.05 4.30 10.36
CA GLN A 106 -7.73 4.96 10.35
C GLN A 106 -6.82 4.27 9.36
N ILE A 107 -6.38 5.01 8.35
CA ILE A 107 -5.37 4.55 7.38
C ILE A 107 -4.08 5.30 7.70
N ASN A 108 -3.07 4.58 8.18
CA ASN A 108 -1.78 5.18 8.46
C ASN A 108 -1.00 5.50 7.17
N GLN A 109 0.12 6.21 7.30
CA GLN A 109 0.92 6.68 6.17
C GLN A 109 1.47 5.55 5.31
N GLY A 110 1.68 5.83 4.03
CA GLY A 110 2.33 4.92 3.08
C GLY A 110 1.48 3.73 2.64
N CYS A 111 0.20 3.66 3.02
CA CYS A 111 -0.70 2.59 2.59
C CYS A 111 -1.12 2.76 1.13
N ILE A 112 -1.39 1.63 0.47
CA ILE A 112 -2.00 1.60 -0.86
C ILE A 112 -3.31 0.80 -0.76
N ILE A 113 -4.43 1.48 -0.99
CA ILE A 113 -5.78 0.91 -0.92
C ILE A 113 -6.34 0.89 -2.34
N GLU A 114 -6.46 -0.31 -2.89
CA GLU A 114 -6.87 -0.53 -4.27
C GLU A 114 -8.39 -0.34 -4.49
N PRO A 115 -8.83 -0.28 -5.75
CA PRO A 115 -10.27 -0.21 -6.06
C PRO A 115 -11.07 -1.36 -5.44
N LEU A 116 -12.34 -1.10 -5.12
CA LEU A 116 -13.30 -2.07 -4.57
C LEU A 116 -12.92 -2.65 -3.20
N VAL A 117 -11.91 -2.12 -2.53
CA VAL A 117 -11.60 -2.46 -1.14
C VAL A 117 -12.70 -1.90 -0.23
N GLY A 118 -13.09 -2.69 0.76
CA GLY A 118 -13.98 -2.26 1.82
C GLY A 118 -13.25 -2.18 3.17
N VAL A 119 -13.11 -0.99 3.73
CA VAL A 119 -12.58 -0.77 5.08
C VAL A 119 -13.70 -0.26 5.98
N ASN A 120 -14.17 -1.11 6.87
CA ASN A 120 -15.32 -0.83 7.72
C ASN A 120 -14.99 0.02 8.95
N SER A 121 -16.02 0.28 9.77
CA SER A 121 -15.94 1.19 10.93
C SER A 121 -14.93 0.73 11.98
N ASN A 122 -14.20 1.69 12.56
CA ASN A 122 -13.20 1.47 13.61
C ASN A 122 -12.07 0.50 13.21
N VAL A 123 -11.81 0.34 11.93
CA VAL A 123 -10.64 -0.41 11.45
C VAL A 123 -9.41 0.46 11.58
N SER A 124 -8.28 -0.15 11.97
CA SER A 124 -6.95 0.46 11.87
C SER A 124 -6.11 -0.31 10.85
N VAL A 125 -5.60 0.42 9.85
CA VAL A 125 -4.62 -0.12 8.88
C VAL A 125 -3.27 0.51 9.18
N GLY A 126 -2.31 -0.31 9.55
CA GLY A 126 -0.94 0.06 9.89
C GLY A 126 -0.15 0.60 8.70
N ALA A 127 0.90 1.35 9.01
CA ALA A 127 1.72 2.04 8.01
C ALA A 127 2.24 1.10 6.91
N CYS A 128 2.37 1.63 5.70
CA CYS A 128 2.93 0.91 4.57
C CYS A 128 2.24 -0.43 4.25
N SER A 129 0.96 -0.57 4.56
CA SER A 129 0.18 -1.77 4.21
C SER A 129 -0.44 -1.62 2.82
N ILE A 130 -0.54 -2.74 2.11
CA ILE A 130 -1.20 -2.83 0.81
C ILE A 130 -2.48 -3.63 0.97
N ILE A 131 -3.61 -3.04 0.59
CA ILE A 131 -4.91 -3.72 0.60
C ILE A 131 -5.37 -3.82 -0.85
N LYS A 132 -5.29 -5.03 -1.41
CA LYS A 132 -5.53 -5.28 -2.82
C LYS A 132 -7.02 -5.40 -3.14
N MET A 133 -7.33 -5.32 -4.42
CA MET A 133 -8.68 -5.21 -4.98
C MET A 133 -9.68 -6.22 -4.38
N GLY A 134 -10.82 -5.71 -3.94
CA GLY A 134 -11.92 -6.51 -3.42
C GLY A 134 -11.69 -7.10 -2.02
N ALA A 135 -10.57 -6.80 -1.35
CA ALA A 135 -10.37 -7.20 0.03
C ALA A 135 -11.36 -6.48 0.96
N LEU A 136 -11.83 -7.18 2.00
CA LEU A 136 -12.81 -6.67 2.96
C LEU A 136 -12.24 -6.72 4.37
N ILE A 137 -12.09 -5.55 4.97
CA ILE A 137 -11.61 -5.39 6.35
C ILE A 137 -12.81 -5.02 7.21
N ASN A 138 -13.32 -5.98 8.00
CA ASN A 138 -14.52 -5.78 8.79
C ASN A 138 -14.27 -4.94 10.06
N HIS A 139 -15.35 -4.39 10.61
CA HIS A 139 -15.31 -3.42 11.70
C HIS A 139 -14.54 -3.91 12.95
N ASN A 140 -13.91 -2.97 13.67
CA ASN A 140 -13.13 -3.20 14.88
C ASN A 140 -11.90 -4.12 14.68
N SER A 141 -11.47 -4.38 13.45
CA SER A 141 -10.27 -5.17 13.17
C SER A 141 -9.03 -4.29 13.02
N VAL A 142 -7.88 -4.91 13.17
CA VAL A 142 -6.58 -4.26 13.03
C VAL A 142 -5.74 -5.04 12.01
N VAL A 143 -5.26 -4.33 11.01
CA VAL A 143 -4.19 -4.77 10.12
C VAL A 143 -2.94 -4.01 10.55
N ALA A 144 -1.91 -4.72 11.03
CA ALA A 144 -0.69 -4.08 11.49
C ALA A 144 0.15 -3.56 10.32
N GLU A 145 1.32 -2.98 10.61
CA GLU A 145 2.19 -2.37 9.61
C GLU A 145 2.75 -3.36 8.59
N GLY A 146 3.03 -2.90 7.39
CA GLY A 146 3.70 -3.66 6.35
C GLY A 146 2.89 -4.84 5.80
N CYS A 147 1.63 -5.02 6.18
CA CYS A 147 0.81 -6.14 5.71
C CYS A 147 0.49 -6.02 4.22
N CYS A 148 0.22 -7.18 3.60
CA CYS A 148 -0.39 -7.26 2.29
C CYS A 148 -1.66 -8.12 2.39
N CYS A 149 -2.84 -7.51 2.22
CA CYS A 149 -4.09 -8.23 2.09
C CYS A 149 -4.37 -8.43 0.61
N GLU A 150 -4.15 -9.66 0.12
CA GLU A 150 -4.31 -10.01 -1.29
C GLU A 150 -5.77 -9.93 -1.74
N ASN A 151 -5.97 -10.01 -3.05
CA ASN A 151 -7.27 -9.82 -3.69
C ASN A 151 -8.36 -10.70 -3.05
N TYR A 152 -9.50 -10.07 -2.73
CA TYR A 152 -10.66 -10.74 -2.13
C TYR A 152 -10.40 -11.43 -0.79
N SER A 153 -9.33 -11.10 -0.09
CA SER A 153 -9.11 -11.56 1.28
C SER A 153 -10.14 -10.92 2.23
N ILE A 154 -10.45 -11.59 3.32
CA ILE A 154 -11.44 -11.14 4.29
C ILE A 154 -10.80 -11.13 5.69
N ILE A 155 -10.81 -9.97 6.33
CA ILE A 155 -10.46 -9.85 7.74
C ILE A 155 -11.75 -9.71 8.52
N LYS A 156 -12.10 -10.72 9.33
CA LYS A 156 -13.34 -10.74 10.10
C LYS A 156 -13.34 -9.68 11.21
N THR A 157 -14.52 -9.36 11.66
CA THR A 157 -14.77 -8.43 12.78
C THR A 157 -13.89 -8.75 14.00
N GLY A 158 -13.19 -7.73 14.52
CA GLY A 158 -12.32 -7.87 15.68
C GLY A 158 -11.06 -8.69 15.46
N ALA A 159 -10.77 -9.09 14.22
CA ALA A 159 -9.55 -9.84 13.92
C ALA A 159 -8.30 -8.94 13.93
N TYR A 160 -7.16 -9.55 14.22
CA TYR A 160 -5.85 -8.93 14.20
C TYR A 160 -4.95 -9.62 13.18
N VAL A 161 -4.35 -8.85 12.29
CA VAL A 161 -3.33 -9.29 11.33
C VAL A 161 -1.99 -8.77 11.80
N GLU A 162 -1.06 -9.69 12.08
CA GLU A 162 0.27 -9.38 12.60
C GLU A 162 1.11 -8.57 11.58
N PRO A 163 2.14 -7.81 12.03
CA PRO A 163 3.01 -7.05 11.13
C PRO A 163 3.62 -7.92 10.03
N HIS A 164 3.82 -7.33 8.84
CA HIS A 164 4.45 -7.95 7.68
C HIS A 164 3.75 -9.17 7.10
N ARG A 165 2.55 -9.48 7.58
CA ARG A 165 1.81 -10.65 7.11
C ARG A 165 1.25 -10.44 5.71
N ILE A 166 1.38 -11.48 4.90
CA ILE A 166 0.63 -11.63 3.66
C ILE A 166 -0.63 -12.44 3.97
N VAL A 167 -1.79 -11.85 3.77
CA VAL A 167 -3.07 -12.55 3.76
C VAL A 167 -3.36 -12.96 2.34
N GLU A 168 -3.24 -14.23 2.03
CA GLU A 168 -3.37 -14.79 0.69
C GLU A 168 -4.73 -14.48 0.07
N MET A 169 -4.76 -14.53 -1.28
CA MET A 169 -5.97 -14.33 -2.07
C MET A 169 -7.12 -15.21 -1.58
N ARG A 170 -8.31 -14.61 -1.40
CA ARG A 170 -9.53 -15.28 -0.91
C ARG A 170 -9.39 -15.93 0.48
N ARG A 171 -8.32 -15.65 1.20
CA ARG A 171 -8.16 -16.13 2.57
C ARG A 171 -9.02 -15.32 3.52
N THR A 172 -9.60 -15.99 4.51
CA THR A 172 -10.30 -15.36 5.62
C THR A 172 -9.42 -15.44 6.88
N ILE A 173 -9.25 -14.30 7.57
CA ILE A 173 -8.67 -14.23 8.91
C ILE A 173 -9.83 -14.15 9.89
N GLU A 174 -9.92 -15.17 10.76
CA GLU A 174 -10.94 -15.30 11.77
C GLU A 174 -10.74 -14.29 12.91
N SER A 175 -11.81 -13.94 13.63
CA SER A 175 -11.69 -13.16 14.84
C SER A 175 -10.87 -13.94 15.90
N TYR A 176 -10.25 -13.20 16.82
CA TYR A 176 -9.45 -13.83 17.88
C TYR A 176 -10.26 -14.82 18.72
N GLU A 177 -11.50 -14.49 19.03
CA GLU A 177 -12.43 -15.33 19.80
C GLU A 177 -12.79 -16.63 19.03
N GLU A 178 -13.06 -16.51 17.73
CA GLU A 178 -13.39 -17.65 16.88
C GLU A 178 -12.18 -18.56 16.66
N ALA A 179 -10.99 -17.98 16.50
CA ALA A 179 -9.74 -18.75 16.41
C ALA A 179 -9.44 -19.54 17.71
N GLN A 180 -9.74 -18.99 18.89
CA GLN A 180 -9.61 -19.69 20.16
C GLN A 180 -10.64 -20.83 20.28
N ARG A 181 -11.90 -20.61 19.90
CA ARG A 181 -12.95 -21.63 19.91
C ARG A 181 -12.58 -22.82 19.03
N ILE A 182 -12.15 -22.55 17.79
CA ILE A 182 -11.71 -23.60 16.86
C ILE A 182 -10.55 -24.41 17.45
N ARG A 183 -9.57 -23.77 18.10
CA ARG A 183 -8.47 -24.49 18.76
C ARG A 183 -8.92 -25.40 19.91
N GLN A 184 -9.99 -25.02 20.63
CA GLN A 184 -10.54 -25.82 21.72
C GLN A 184 -11.38 -27.01 21.22
N GLU A 185 -12.01 -26.91 20.07
CA GLU A 185 -12.81 -27.98 19.47
C GLU A 185 -11.95 -29.09 18.81
N TYR A 186 -10.69 -28.79 18.46
CA TYR A 186 -9.77 -29.73 17.78
C TYR A 186 -8.60 -30.22 18.67
N ASN A 187 -8.57 -29.90 19.97
CA ASN A 187 -7.70 -30.47 21.01
C ASN A 187 -8.49 -31.32 21.99
#